data_a4b28a0b595b5ec5602e5f9fae8679ba
#
_entry.id   a4b28a0b595b5ec5602e5f9fae8679ba
#
_cell.length_a   1.000
_cell.length_b   1.000
_cell.length_c   1.000
_cell.angle_alpha   90.00
_cell.angle_beta   90.00
_cell.angle_gamma   90.00
#
_symmetry.space_group_name_H-M   'P 1'
#
loop_
_entity.id
_entity.type
_entity.pdbx_description
1 polymer ?
#
loop_
_entity_poly.entity_id
_entity_poly.type
_entity_poly.pdbx_seq_one_letter_code
_entity_poly.pdbx_strand_id
1 'polypeptide(L)'
;MEPRTCDQCKQSFAPPNTGRPKRFCSPRCRLVNHRQAQKAKRGLSIPTEVSQQDRWVRRIRKRPVTVTGHAASVTSPSSWASLPEVLASKAGDGIGFVLGEGIGCIDLDDCFTTEGRLSPEAERILADVGSTWVEVSPSGMCGGGSLRAQAA
;
A
#
# COMPACT_ATOMS: atom_id res chain seq x y z
N MET A 1 -16.49 20.19 -30.92
CA MET A 1 -15.74 20.18 -29.64
C MET A 1 -14.81 18.97 -29.65
N GLU A 2 -13.52 19.16 -29.46
CA GLU A 2 -12.56 18.04 -29.49
C GLU A 2 -12.68 17.19 -28.23
N PRO A 3 -12.76 15.87 -28.38
CA PRO A 3 -12.76 14.97 -27.24
C PRO A 3 -11.42 15.02 -26.50
N ARG A 4 -11.46 14.90 -25.18
CA ARG A 4 -10.26 14.87 -24.33
C ARG A 4 -10.03 13.49 -23.75
N THR A 5 -8.78 13.14 -23.52
CA THR A 5 -8.41 11.89 -22.88
C THR A 5 -8.34 12.08 -21.35
N CYS A 6 -9.01 11.21 -20.62
CA CYS A 6 -8.97 11.21 -19.14
C CYS A 6 -7.58 10.81 -18.64
N ASP A 7 -6.98 11.63 -17.77
CA ASP A 7 -5.65 11.37 -17.20
C ASP A 7 -5.58 10.04 -16.42
N GLN A 8 -6.70 9.58 -15.85
CA GLN A 8 -6.75 8.37 -15.03
C GLN A 8 -7.05 7.09 -15.82
N CYS A 9 -8.18 7.05 -16.55
CA CYS A 9 -8.62 5.82 -17.24
C CYS A 9 -8.25 5.78 -18.71
N LYS A 10 -7.63 6.83 -19.24
CA LYS A 10 -7.21 6.99 -20.63
C LYS A 10 -8.36 6.95 -21.67
N GLN A 11 -9.60 6.92 -21.21
CA GLN A 11 -10.77 6.98 -22.09
C GLN A 11 -11.04 8.40 -22.57
N SER A 12 -11.55 8.51 -23.78
CA SER A 12 -12.00 9.78 -24.36
C SER A 12 -13.31 10.23 -23.73
N PHE A 13 -13.47 11.53 -23.48
CA PHE A 13 -14.71 12.12 -22.95
C PHE A 13 -14.94 13.53 -23.52
N ALA A 14 -16.20 13.94 -23.60
CA ALA A 14 -16.58 15.29 -23.98
C ALA A 14 -16.59 16.21 -22.75
N PRO A 15 -15.71 17.20 -22.66
CA PRO A 15 -15.75 18.17 -21.55
C PRO A 15 -16.95 19.13 -21.71
N PRO A 16 -17.51 19.67 -20.61
CA PRO A 16 -18.53 20.69 -20.69
C PRO A 16 -17.99 21.97 -21.33
N ASN A 17 -18.86 22.72 -22.02
CA ASN A 17 -18.50 23.93 -22.74
C ASN A 17 -18.16 25.13 -21.85
N THR A 18 -18.46 25.06 -20.58
CA THR A 18 -18.29 26.15 -19.62
C THR A 18 -17.44 25.73 -18.42
N GLY A 19 -16.64 26.65 -17.91
CA GLY A 19 -15.83 26.46 -16.72
C GLY A 19 -14.40 25.98 -16.99
N ARG A 20 -13.67 25.66 -15.90
CA ARG A 20 -12.29 25.20 -15.96
C ARG A 20 -12.17 23.87 -16.71
N PRO A 21 -11.19 23.70 -17.61
CA PRO A 21 -10.97 22.46 -18.36
C PRO A 21 -10.87 21.24 -17.44
N LYS A 22 -11.72 20.24 -17.66
CA LYS A 22 -11.68 18.99 -16.89
C LYS A 22 -10.57 18.08 -17.40
N ARG A 23 -9.81 17.50 -16.48
CA ARG A 23 -8.74 16.51 -16.73
C ARG A 23 -9.24 15.07 -16.60
N PHE A 24 -10.40 14.86 -15.96
CA PHE A 24 -10.96 13.55 -15.63
C PHE A 24 -12.38 13.44 -16.15
N CYS A 25 -12.73 12.27 -16.69
CA CYS A 25 -14.07 11.98 -17.22
C CYS A 25 -15.16 11.96 -16.11
N SER A 26 -14.76 11.67 -14.87
CA SER A 26 -15.68 11.52 -13.75
C SER A 26 -15.07 11.94 -12.41
N PRO A 27 -15.89 12.24 -11.38
CA PRO A 27 -15.39 12.45 -10.02
C PRO A 27 -14.62 11.25 -9.47
N ARG A 28 -15.02 10.02 -9.84
CA ARG A 28 -14.33 8.78 -9.46
C ARG A 28 -12.89 8.77 -10.00
N CYS A 29 -12.68 9.08 -11.28
CA CYS A 29 -11.34 9.14 -11.86
C CYS A 29 -10.47 10.21 -11.19
N ARG A 30 -11.02 11.38 -10.86
CA ARG A 30 -10.32 12.41 -10.11
C ARG A 30 -9.90 11.93 -8.72
N LEU A 31 -10.79 11.24 -8.02
CA LEU A 31 -10.52 10.72 -6.67
C LEU A 31 -9.43 9.65 -6.70
N VAL A 32 -9.50 8.70 -7.64
CA VAL A 32 -8.48 7.64 -7.81
C VAL A 32 -7.13 8.26 -8.12
N ASN A 33 -7.05 9.19 -9.07
CA ASN A 33 -5.80 9.89 -9.40
C ASN A 33 -5.23 10.65 -8.18
N HIS A 34 -6.09 11.35 -7.42
CA HIS A 34 -5.68 12.05 -6.22
C HIS A 34 -5.11 11.10 -5.15
N ARG A 35 -5.78 9.96 -4.91
CA ARG A 35 -5.29 8.92 -3.99
C ARG A 35 -3.95 8.34 -4.42
N GLN A 36 -3.78 8.06 -5.71
CA GLN A 36 -2.51 7.58 -6.26
C GLN A 36 -1.39 8.62 -6.14
N ALA A 37 -1.69 9.88 -6.41
CA ALA A 37 -0.74 10.98 -6.25
C ALA A 37 -0.35 11.22 -4.78
N GLN A 38 -1.30 11.08 -3.85
CA GLN A 38 -0.99 11.14 -2.42
C GLN A 38 -0.16 9.95 -1.96
N LYS A 39 -0.47 8.74 -2.45
CA LYS A 39 0.33 7.54 -2.17
C LYS A 39 1.77 7.69 -2.68
N ALA A 40 1.95 8.25 -3.88
CA ALA A 40 3.27 8.53 -4.44
C ALA A 40 4.03 9.64 -3.66
N LYS A 41 3.32 10.67 -3.15
CA LYS A 41 3.92 11.73 -2.34
C LYS A 41 4.30 11.29 -0.92
N ARG A 42 3.57 10.32 -0.36
CA ARG A 42 3.87 9.81 0.99
C ARG A 42 5.17 9.03 1.04
N GLY A 43 5.74 8.62 -0.12
CA GLY A 43 6.88 7.71 -0.15
C GLY A 43 6.59 6.44 0.66
N LEU A 44 7.39 5.42 0.51
CA LEU A 44 7.42 4.33 1.48
C LEU A 44 8.14 4.88 2.73
N SER A 45 7.38 5.43 3.69
CA SER A 45 7.95 5.81 4.99
C SER A 45 8.18 4.54 5.81
N ILE A 46 9.19 3.77 5.40
CA ILE A 46 9.60 2.55 6.10
C ILE A 46 10.54 2.96 7.23
N PRO A 47 10.32 2.50 8.46
CA PRO A 47 11.24 2.74 9.56
C PRO A 47 12.66 2.27 9.24
N THR A 48 13.65 2.99 9.76
CA THR A 48 15.07 2.70 9.50
C THR A 48 15.43 1.29 9.94
N GLU A 49 14.91 0.85 11.08
CA GLU A 49 15.12 -0.47 11.68
C GLU A 49 14.68 -1.61 10.75
N VAL A 50 13.60 -1.39 10.02
CA VAL A 50 13.06 -2.34 9.05
C VAL A 50 13.77 -2.22 7.71
N SER A 51 14.07 -0.99 7.27
CA SER A 51 14.66 -0.73 5.95
C SER A 51 16.10 -1.22 5.81
N GLN A 52 16.84 -1.30 6.92
CA GLN A 52 18.23 -1.75 6.96
C GLN A 52 18.40 -3.27 7.01
N GLN A 53 17.33 -4.03 7.18
CA GLN A 53 17.39 -5.48 7.22
C GLN A 53 17.24 -6.10 5.84
N ASP A 54 18.03 -7.14 5.56
CA ASP A 54 17.96 -7.91 4.31
C ASP A 54 16.91 -9.04 4.41
N ARG A 55 15.70 -8.67 4.81
CA ARG A 55 14.54 -9.57 5.01
C ARG A 55 13.38 -9.26 4.08
N TRP A 56 13.68 -8.63 2.94
CA TRP A 56 12.68 -8.22 1.98
C TRP A 56 12.49 -9.27 0.90
N VAL A 57 11.25 -9.36 0.42
CA VAL A 57 10.86 -10.21 -0.70
C VAL A 57 9.97 -9.42 -1.66
N ARG A 58 9.89 -9.86 -2.89
CA ARG A 58 8.80 -9.46 -3.79
C ARG A 58 7.56 -10.30 -3.47
N ARG A 59 6.38 -9.91 -3.94
CA ARG A 59 5.16 -10.71 -3.81
C ARG A 59 4.34 -10.69 -5.09
N ILE A 60 3.65 -11.79 -5.33
CA ILE A 60 2.58 -11.89 -6.32
C ILE A 60 1.29 -12.16 -5.52
N ARG A 61 0.41 -11.16 -5.44
CA ARG A 61 -0.73 -11.16 -4.51
C ARG A 61 -0.22 -11.37 -3.07
N LYS A 62 -0.51 -12.54 -2.45
CA LYS A 62 -0.07 -12.90 -1.08
C LYS A 62 1.14 -13.87 -1.05
N ARG A 63 1.64 -14.31 -2.21
CA ARG A 63 2.75 -15.28 -2.27
C ARG A 63 4.09 -14.56 -2.33
N PRO A 64 5.05 -14.88 -1.44
CA PRO A 64 6.39 -14.32 -1.50
C PRO A 64 7.15 -14.91 -2.71
N VAL A 65 7.90 -14.04 -3.38
CA VAL A 65 8.80 -14.38 -4.46
C VAL A 65 10.12 -13.62 -4.31
N THR A 66 11.19 -14.17 -4.86
CA THR A 66 12.50 -13.54 -4.90
C THR A 66 12.51 -12.30 -5.82
N VAL A 67 13.58 -11.56 -5.85
CA VAL A 67 13.79 -10.42 -6.77
C VAL A 67 13.78 -10.86 -8.25
N THR A 68 14.01 -12.13 -8.52
CA THR A 68 13.97 -12.75 -9.86
C THR A 68 12.63 -13.40 -10.19
N GLY A 69 11.68 -13.41 -9.25
CA GLY A 69 10.33 -13.95 -9.47
C GLY A 69 10.13 -15.43 -9.13
N HIS A 70 11.16 -16.12 -8.64
CA HIS A 70 11.02 -17.49 -8.13
C HIS A 70 10.32 -17.50 -6.78
N ALA A 71 9.79 -18.64 -6.35
CA ALA A 71 9.19 -18.78 -5.03
C ALA A 71 10.21 -18.44 -3.94
N ALA A 72 9.83 -17.59 -2.98
CA ALA A 72 10.65 -17.29 -1.81
C ALA A 72 10.06 -17.99 -0.58
N SER A 73 10.92 -18.36 0.35
CA SER A 73 10.55 -18.97 1.63
C SER A 73 10.68 -17.93 2.75
N VAL A 74 9.68 -17.85 3.62
CA VAL A 74 9.72 -17.00 4.82
C VAL A 74 10.65 -17.57 5.92
N THR A 75 11.16 -18.77 5.73
CA THR A 75 12.09 -19.44 6.67
C THR A 75 13.49 -19.61 6.11
N SER A 76 13.73 -19.21 4.85
CA SER A 76 15.04 -19.35 4.20
C SER A 76 15.65 -17.99 3.85
N PRO A 77 16.62 -17.49 4.64
CA PRO A 77 17.25 -16.20 4.40
C PRO A 77 17.87 -16.02 3.00
N SER A 78 18.31 -17.11 2.39
CA SER A 78 18.88 -17.08 1.03
C SER A 78 17.89 -16.68 -0.06
N SER A 79 16.58 -16.66 0.24
CA SER A 79 15.52 -16.22 -0.68
C SER A 79 15.09 -14.77 -0.45
N TRP A 80 15.68 -14.08 0.52
CA TRP A 80 15.39 -12.69 0.84
C TRP A 80 16.39 -11.75 0.14
N ALA A 81 16.14 -10.46 0.19
CA ALA A 81 16.99 -9.44 -0.39
C ALA A 81 16.93 -8.15 0.43
N SER A 82 17.79 -7.20 0.12
CA SER A 82 17.73 -5.86 0.69
C SER A 82 16.55 -5.04 0.13
N LEU A 83 16.15 -4.01 0.86
CA LEU A 83 15.10 -3.09 0.40
C LEU A 83 15.42 -2.46 -0.97
N PRO A 84 16.63 -1.96 -1.25
CA PRO A 84 16.95 -1.41 -2.57
C PRO A 84 16.78 -2.43 -3.70
N GLU A 85 17.17 -3.70 -3.49
CA GLU A 85 17.03 -4.75 -4.50
C GLU A 85 15.57 -5.06 -4.81
N VAL A 86 14.71 -5.21 -3.79
CA VAL A 86 13.29 -5.45 -4.04
C VAL A 86 12.59 -4.26 -4.67
N LEU A 87 13.03 -3.02 -4.38
CA LEU A 87 12.50 -1.81 -5.03
C LEU A 87 12.92 -1.70 -6.49
N ALA A 88 14.14 -2.11 -6.83
CA ALA A 88 14.64 -2.14 -8.20
C ALA A 88 14.02 -3.26 -9.03
N SER A 89 13.58 -4.35 -8.40
CA SER A 89 12.99 -5.51 -9.08
C SER A 89 11.60 -5.20 -9.65
N LYS A 90 11.34 -5.73 -10.83
CA LYS A 90 10.02 -5.70 -11.50
C LYS A 90 9.18 -6.97 -11.27
N ALA A 91 9.71 -7.94 -10.52
CA ALA A 91 9.00 -9.18 -10.23
C ALA A 91 7.78 -8.92 -9.32
N GLY A 92 6.65 -9.51 -9.67
CA GLY A 92 5.42 -9.42 -8.87
C GLY A 92 4.74 -8.04 -8.85
N ASP A 93 3.83 -7.88 -7.89
CA ASP A 93 2.95 -6.71 -7.77
C ASP A 93 3.20 -5.85 -6.52
N GLY A 94 4.14 -6.26 -5.66
CA GLY A 94 4.49 -5.52 -4.45
C GLY A 94 5.71 -6.07 -3.74
N ILE A 95 6.00 -5.48 -2.58
CA ILE A 95 7.06 -5.90 -1.67
C ILE A 95 6.46 -6.46 -0.39
N GLY A 96 7.22 -7.27 0.33
CA GLY A 96 6.89 -7.80 1.64
C GLY A 96 8.14 -7.87 2.50
N PHE A 97 7.95 -7.84 3.81
CA PHE A 97 9.01 -7.99 4.80
C PHE A 97 8.79 -9.30 5.56
N VAL A 98 9.85 -10.07 5.77
CA VAL A 98 9.81 -11.31 6.53
C VAL A 98 10.02 -10.98 8.00
N LEU A 99 8.97 -11.14 8.82
CA LEU A 99 9.00 -10.85 10.26
C LEU A 99 10.03 -11.70 11.01
N GLY A 100 10.47 -11.20 12.14
CA GLY A 100 11.45 -11.83 13.03
C GLY A 100 12.52 -10.83 13.48
N GLU A 101 13.53 -11.28 14.22
CA GLU A 101 14.62 -10.45 14.76
C GLU A 101 14.09 -9.26 15.60
N GLY A 102 13.10 -9.54 16.46
CA GLY A 102 12.46 -8.53 17.31
C GLY A 102 11.36 -7.72 16.65
N ILE A 103 11.12 -7.89 15.34
CA ILE A 103 10.05 -7.19 14.63
C ILE A 103 8.83 -8.10 14.54
N GLY A 104 7.72 -7.66 15.13
CA GLY A 104 6.41 -8.28 15.07
C GLY A 104 5.41 -7.50 14.21
N CYS A 105 4.26 -8.09 13.95
CA CYS A 105 3.14 -7.45 13.27
C CYS A 105 1.84 -7.74 14.03
N ILE A 106 1.05 -6.71 14.23
CA ILE A 106 -0.33 -6.82 14.69
C ILE A 106 -1.23 -6.59 13.48
N ASP A 107 -2.07 -7.55 13.16
CA ASP A 107 -3.06 -7.44 12.09
C ASP A 107 -4.42 -7.18 12.74
N LEU A 108 -5.03 -6.03 12.42
CA LEU A 108 -6.33 -5.61 12.95
C LEU A 108 -7.34 -5.73 11.82
N ASP A 109 -8.17 -6.74 11.86
CA ASP A 109 -9.27 -6.92 10.93
C ASP A 109 -10.50 -6.11 11.38
N ASP A 110 -11.35 -5.72 10.42
CA ASP A 110 -12.61 -4.98 10.65
C ASP A 110 -12.46 -3.74 11.55
N CYS A 111 -11.31 -3.09 11.47
CA CYS A 111 -10.93 -1.99 12.35
C CYS A 111 -11.47 -0.61 11.93
N PHE A 112 -12.28 -0.53 10.86
CA PHE A 112 -12.90 0.71 10.42
C PHE A 112 -14.42 0.67 10.59
N THR A 113 -14.98 1.80 11.02
CA THR A 113 -16.42 2.03 11.04
C THR A 113 -16.97 2.20 9.62
N THR A 114 -18.29 2.14 9.47
CA THR A 114 -19.00 2.40 8.20
C THR A 114 -18.69 3.79 7.62
N GLU A 115 -18.26 4.72 8.46
CA GLU A 115 -17.86 6.09 8.08
C GLU A 115 -16.38 6.18 7.66
N GLY A 116 -15.62 5.08 7.73
CA GLY A 116 -14.21 5.01 7.38
C GLY A 116 -13.26 5.58 8.45
N ARG A 117 -13.71 5.70 9.69
CA ARG A 117 -12.88 6.03 10.86
C ARG A 117 -12.41 4.75 11.53
N LEU A 118 -11.33 4.84 12.30
CA LEU A 118 -10.94 3.73 13.17
C LEU A 118 -12.03 3.44 14.19
N SER A 119 -12.23 2.16 14.48
CA SER A 119 -13.08 1.75 15.60
C SER A 119 -12.42 2.14 16.93
N PRO A 120 -13.21 2.41 18.00
CA PRO A 120 -12.65 2.74 19.31
C PRO A 120 -11.70 1.67 19.86
N GLU A 121 -11.93 0.42 19.52
CA GLU A 121 -11.07 -0.70 19.89
C GLU A 121 -9.72 -0.65 19.16
N ALA A 122 -9.73 -0.40 17.86
CA ALA A 122 -8.51 -0.24 17.07
C ALA A 122 -7.69 0.99 17.52
N GLU A 123 -8.35 2.11 17.85
CA GLU A 123 -7.69 3.29 18.41
C GLU A 123 -6.99 2.97 19.73
N ARG A 124 -7.64 2.22 20.62
CA ARG A 124 -7.06 1.81 21.91
C ARG A 124 -5.86 0.90 21.70
N ILE A 125 -5.95 -0.12 20.83
CA ILE A 125 -4.83 -1.03 20.56
C ILE A 125 -3.64 -0.24 19.98
N LEU A 126 -3.88 0.66 19.03
CA LEU A 126 -2.82 1.49 18.47
C LEU A 126 -2.19 2.44 19.48
N ALA A 127 -2.97 2.96 20.43
CA ALA A 127 -2.45 3.78 21.52
C ALA A 127 -1.56 2.97 22.48
N ASP A 128 -1.94 1.73 22.78
CA ASP A 128 -1.18 0.83 23.65
C ASP A 128 0.14 0.37 22.99
N VAL A 129 0.16 0.17 21.67
CA VAL A 129 1.37 -0.18 20.91
C VAL A 129 2.35 1.00 20.81
N GLY A 130 1.85 2.23 20.91
CA GLY A 130 2.68 3.44 20.85
C GLY A 130 3.15 3.80 19.46
N SER A 131 4.35 4.41 19.37
CA SER A 131 4.92 4.83 18.08
C SER A 131 5.37 3.64 17.27
N THR A 132 4.59 3.30 16.24
CA THR A 132 4.87 2.17 15.36
C THR A 132 4.51 2.51 13.91
N TRP A 133 5.04 1.73 12.97
CA TRP A 133 4.64 1.86 11.58
C TRP A 133 3.30 1.18 11.35
N VAL A 134 2.35 1.94 10.79
CA VAL A 134 0.99 1.45 10.51
C VAL A 134 0.71 1.55 9.01
N GLU A 135 0.22 0.48 8.43
CA GLU A 135 -0.24 0.46 7.03
C GLU A 135 -1.67 -0.04 6.93
N VAL A 136 -2.40 0.48 5.94
CA VAL A 136 -3.73 -0.02 5.58
C VAL A 136 -3.56 -1.12 4.54
N SER A 137 -4.16 -2.29 4.80
CA SER A 137 -4.14 -3.40 3.86
C SER A 137 -4.71 -3.00 2.49
N PRO A 138 -4.11 -3.46 1.37
CA PRO A 138 -4.64 -3.20 0.03
C PRO A 138 -6.06 -3.71 -0.22
N SER A 139 -6.51 -4.68 0.56
CA SER A 139 -7.87 -5.23 0.50
C SER A 139 -8.95 -4.34 1.12
N GLY A 140 -8.59 -3.19 1.71
CA GLY A 140 -9.51 -2.23 2.34
C GLY A 140 -10.58 -1.68 1.41
N MET A 141 -11.55 -2.52 1.06
CA MET A 141 -12.77 -2.19 0.33
C MET A 141 -13.95 -2.21 1.29
N CYS A 142 -14.62 -1.07 1.39
CA CYS A 142 -15.98 -0.87 1.91
C CYS A 142 -16.42 -1.77 3.08
N GLY A 143 -16.22 -1.33 4.29
CA GLY A 143 -16.86 -1.88 5.50
C GLY A 143 -16.00 -2.80 6.35
N GLY A 144 -14.79 -3.13 5.95
CA GLY A 144 -13.85 -3.94 6.72
C GLY A 144 -12.45 -3.75 6.20
N GLY A 145 -11.78 -2.66 6.58
CA GLY A 145 -10.37 -2.46 6.30
C GLY A 145 -9.53 -3.06 7.42
N SER A 146 -8.43 -3.74 7.09
CA SER A 146 -7.46 -4.18 8.07
C SER A 146 -6.26 -3.22 8.14
N LEU A 147 -5.75 -3.01 9.35
CA LEU A 147 -4.52 -2.29 9.64
C LEU A 147 -3.44 -3.27 10.06
N ARG A 148 -2.21 -2.96 9.69
CA ARG A 148 -1.03 -3.65 10.21
C ARG A 148 -0.17 -2.65 10.94
N ALA A 149 0.13 -2.95 12.19
CA ALA A 149 1.07 -2.22 13.01
C ALA A 149 2.32 -3.09 13.20
N GLN A 150 3.51 -2.53 12.95
CA GLN A 150 4.77 -3.23 13.18
C GLN A 150 5.46 -2.57 14.36
N ALA A 151 5.68 -3.34 15.41
CA ALA A 151 6.46 -2.95 16.58
C ALA A 151 7.88 -3.54 16.45
N ALA A 152 8.86 -2.73 16.78
CA ALA A 152 10.26 -3.15 16.98
C ALA A 152 10.50 -3.47 18.44
#